data_52b996043168603f90a737ea73467cb7
#
_entry.id   52b996043168603f90a737ea73467cb7
#
_cell.length_a   1.000
_cell.length_b   1.000
_cell.length_c   1.000
_cell.angle_alpha   90.00
_cell.angle_beta   90.00
_cell.angle_gamma   90.00
#
_symmetry.space_group_name_H-M   'P 1'
#
loop_
_entity.id
_entity.type
_entity.pdbx_description
1 polymer ?
#
loop_
_entity_poly.entity_id
_entity_poly.type
_entity_poly.pdbx_seq_one_letter_code
_entity_poly.pdbx_strand_id
1 'polypeptide(L)'
;MKRPVTGKGYYMISAVATRFQIHPQTLRLYEREGLLKPSRTEGNTRLYSDDDLKELETILALTRDLGVNLAGVEIILNMRRKMERMQREVNEFMQYVKGELARGLGDWEQRLNTALVPAGPIERAPTKQE
;
A
#
# COMPACT_ATOMS: atom_id res chain seq x y z
N MET A 1 2.15 25.29 -20.31
CA MET A 1 1.67 24.48 -19.19
C MET A 1 2.37 23.15 -19.12
N LYS A 2 2.86 22.81 -17.99
CA LYS A 2 3.52 21.54 -17.81
C LYS A 2 2.55 20.42 -17.86
N ARG A 3 2.88 19.41 -18.63
CA ARG A 3 2.05 18.22 -18.70
C ARG A 3 2.39 17.28 -17.57
N PRO A 4 1.42 16.49 -17.13
CA PRO A 4 1.72 15.42 -16.20
C PRO A 4 2.78 14.52 -16.80
N VAL A 5 3.65 14.05 -15.97
CA VAL A 5 4.65 13.11 -16.41
C VAL A 5 3.98 11.76 -16.47
N THR A 6 3.96 11.23 -17.64
CA THR A 6 3.62 9.84 -17.97
C THR A 6 2.78 9.03 -17.00
N GLY A 7 1.71 8.47 -17.50
CA GLY A 7 0.93 7.40 -16.89
C GLY A 7 0.22 7.74 -15.60
N LYS A 8 0.88 8.43 -14.70
CA LYS A 8 0.29 8.95 -13.49
C LYS A 8 0.14 10.44 -13.62
N GLY A 9 -1.03 10.95 -13.30
CA GLY A 9 -1.28 12.36 -13.36
C GLY A 9 -0.47 13.12 -12.33
N TYR A 10 0.08 14.25 -12.78
CA TYR A 10 0.61 15.27 -11.89
C TYR A 10 -0.04 16.59 -12.29
N TYR A 11 -0.48 17.35 -11.31
CA TYR A 11 -1.30 18.51 -11.55
C TYR A 11 -0.69 19.71 -10.86
N MET A 12 -0.79 20.87 -11.51
CA MET A 12 -0.34 22.13 -10.92
C MET A 12 -1.41 22.66 -9.98
N ILE A 13 -1.00 23.49 -9.04
CA ILE A 13 -1.88 24.03 -8.00
C ILE A 13 -3.12 24.70 -8.58
N SER A 14 -2.99 25.44 -9.66
CA SER A 14 -4.12 26.14 -10.28
C SER A 14 -5.17 25.17 -10.79
N ALA A 15 -4.73 24.07 -11.40
CA ALA A 15 -5.65 23.05 -11.91
C ALA A 15 -6.37 22.33 -10.76
N VAL A 16 -5.65 22.02 -9.69
CA VAL A 16 -6.21 21.37 -8.52
C VAL A 16 -7.23 22.30 -7.82
N ALA A 17 -6.85 23.55 -7.65
CA ALA A 17 -7.73 24.54 -7.02
C ALA A 17 -9.03 24.70 -7.81
N THR A 18 -8.94 24.76 -9.12
CA THR A 18 -10.11 24.89 -10.00
C THR A 18 -10.99 23.64 -9.91
N ARG A 19 -10.38 22.47 -9.99
CA ARG A 19 -11.10 21.19 -9.96
C ARG A 19 -11.89 21.02 -8.66
N PHE A 20 -11.29 21.36 -7.54
CA PHE A 20 -11.92 21.20 -6.23
C PHE A 20 -12.64 22.43 -5.74
N GLN A 21 -12.66 23.49 -6.53
CA GLN A 21 -13.38 24.74 -6.20
C GLN A 21 -12.90 25.32 -4.87
N ILE A 22 -11.60 25.37 -4.70
CA ILE A 22 -10.96 25.96 -3.53
C ILE A 22 -9.93 26.98 -3.97
N HIS A 23 -9.58 27.88 -3.08
CA HIS A 23 -8.55 28.86 -3.36
C HIS A 23 -7.18 28.21 -3.26
N PRO A 24 -6.22 28.58 -4.16
CA PRO A 24 -4.85 28.05 -4.08
C PRO A 24 -4.21 28.24 -2.71
N GLN A 25 -4.54 29.31 -2.01
CA GLN A 25 -4.03 29.55 -0.66
C GLN A 25 -4.46 28.49 0.33
N THR A 26 -5.63 27.88 0.13
CA THR A 26 -6.10 26.78 0.95
C THR A 26 -5.17 25.57 0.79
N LEU A 27 -4.76 25.29 -0.45
CA LEU A 27 -3.80 24.21 -0.71
C LEU A 27 -2.44 24.49 -0.09
N ARG A 28 -1.98 25.74 -0.12
CA ARG A 28 -0.74 26.15 0.51
C ARG A 28 -0.83 26.02 2.04
N LEU A 29 -1.99 26.34 2.59
CA LEU A 29 -2.25 26.15 4.02
C LEU A 29 -2.15 24.67 4.40
N TYR A 30 -2.79 23.80 3.63
CA TYR A 30 -2.73 22.37 3.88
C TYR A 30 -1.31 21.82 3.80
N GLU A 31 -0.53 22.32 2.87
CA GLU A 31 0.89 21.95 2.80
C GLU A 31 1.65 22.43 4.03
N ARG A 32 1.43 23.67 4.44
CA ARG A 32 2.09 24.24 5.61
C ARG A 32 1.75 23.49 6.88
N GLU A 33 0.51 23.03 6.99
CA GLU A 33 0.06 22.23 8.14
C GLU A 33 0.44 20.76 8.03
N GLY A 34 1.13 20.37 6.97
CA GLY A 34 1.59 18.99 6.80
C GLY A 34 0.52 18.01 6.37
N LEU A 35 -0.65 18.49 5.95
CA LEU A 35 -1.74 17.63 5.51
C LEU A 35 -1.54 17.12 4.08
N LEU A 36 -0.89 17.92 3.25
CA LEU A 36 -0.53 17.55 1.88
C LEU A 36 0.96 17.79 1.69
N LYS A 37 1.58 16.93 0.90
CA LYS A 37 3.01 17.03 0.59
C LYS A 37 3.22 16.91 -0.90
N PRO A 38 2.89 17.96 -1.68
CA PRO A 38 3.11 17.90 -3.12
C PRO A 38 4.60 17.79 -3.43
N SER A 39 4.91 17.16 -4.54
CA SER A 39 6.26 17.15 -5.08
C SER A 39 6.60 18.52 -5.65
N ARG A 40 7.86 18.75 -5.91
CA ARG A 40 8.31 19.99 -6.53
C ARG A 40 9.14 19.69 -7.76
N THR A 41 8.96 20.52 -8.80
CA THR A 41 9.84 20.48 -9.96
C THR A 41 11.19 21.11 -9.60
N GLU A 42 12.15 21.03 -10.52
CA GLU A 42 13.44 21.71 -10.36
C GLU A 42 13.25 23.20 -10.20
N GLY A 43 12.23 23.79 -10.84
CA GLY A 43 11.87 25.20 -10.68
C GLY A 43 11.08 25.50 -9.44
N ASN A 44 10.99 24.55 -8.50
CA ASN A 44 10.28 24.70 -7.23
C ASN A 44 8.76 24.87 -7.37
N THR A 45 8.19 24.38 -8.47
CA THR A 45 6.75 24.42 -8.70
C THR A 45 6.10 23.19 -8.08
N ARG A 46 4.98 23.39 -7.38
CA ARG A 46 4.23 22.30 -6.75
C ARG A 46 3.58 21.39 -7.80
N LEU A 47 3.70 20.09 -7.59
CA LEU A 47 3.02 19.07 -8.40
C LEU A 47 2.25 18.15 -7.49
N TYR A 48 0.96 18.03 -7.74
CA TYR A 48 0.06 17.17 -6.97
C TYR A 48 -0.18 15.89 -7.74
N SER A 49 0.07 14.76 -7.08
CA SER A 49 -0.16 13.43 -7.67
C SER A 49 -1.63 13.04 -7.54
N ASP A 50 -2.02 11.95 -8.19
CA ASP A 50 -3.34 11.38 -8.00
C ASP A 50 -3.59 10.98 -6.55
N ASP A 51 -2.56 10.49 -5.86
CA ASP A 51 -2.67 10.16 -4.44
C ASP A 51 -2.89 11.43 -3.60
N ASP A 52 -2.22 12.52 -3.94
CA ASP A 52 -2.46 13.81 -3.28
C ASP A 52 -3.89 14.27 -3.48
N LEU A 53 -4.45 14.05 -4.66
CA LEU A 53 -5.85 14.43 -4.92
C LEU A 53 -6.82 13.60 -4.10
N LYS A 54 -6.54 12.32 -3.89
CA LYS A 54 -7.36 11.47 -3.02
C LYS A 54 -7.30 11.95 -1.58
N GLU A 55 -6.11 12.30 -1.13
CA GLU A 55 -5.92 12.86 0.20
C GLU A 55 -6.70 14.16 0.36
N LEU A 56 -6.65 15.01 -0.67
CA LEU A 56 -7.39 16.26 -0.69
C LEU A 56 -8.90 16.03 -0.61
N GLU A 57 -9.42 15.04 -1.33
CA GLU A 57 -10.83 14.67 -1.24
C GLU A 57 -11.22 14.34 0.19
N THR A 58 -10.40 13.57 0.89
CA THR A 58 -10.63 13.22 2.28
C THR A 58 -10.60 14.46 3.17
N ILE A 59 -9.62 15.33 2.98
CA ILE A 59 -9.51 16.58 3.75
C ILE A 59 -10.77 17.43 3.57
N LEU A 60 -11.22 17.59 2.33
CA LEU A 60 -12.39 18.40 2.02
C LEU A 60 -13.68 17.77 2.55
N ALA A 61 -13.79 16.45 2.50
CA ALA A 61 -14.94 15.76 3.09
C ALA A 61 -15.00 16.03 4.60
N LEU A 62 -13.87 16.01 5.26
CA LEU A 62 -13.80 16.25 6.70
C LEU A 62 -14.05 17.71 7.04
N THR A 63 -13.45 18.64 6.32
CA THR A 63 -13.55 20.07 6.63
C THR A 63 -14.85 20.69 6.13
N ARG A 64 -15.17 20.45 4.87
CA ARG A 64 -16.30 21.10 4.21
C ARG A 64 -17.62 20.42 4.53
N ASP A 65 -17.65 19.10 4.45
CA ASP A 65 -18.90 18.36 4.61
C ASP A 65 -19.22 18.06 6.07
N LEU A 66 -18.19 17.80 6.89
CA LEU A 66 -18.38 17.41 8.28
C LEU A 66 -17.97 18.48 9.28
N GLY A 67 -17.41 19.58 8.82
CA GLY A 67 -17.06 20.70 9.70
C GLY A 67 -15.91 20.42 10.66
N VAL A 68 -15.05 19.46 10.35
CA VAL A 68 -13.89 19.14 11.19
C VAL A 68 -12.83 20.21 11.01
N ASN A 69 -12.28 20.73 12.09
CA ASN A 69 -11.18 21.70 12.00
C ASN A 69 -9.86 21.04 11.60
N LEU A 70 -8.87 21.85 11.25
CA LEU A 70 -7.61 21.31 10.72
C LEU A 70 -6.87 20.42 11.72
N ALA A 71 -6.93 20.74 13.00
CA ALA A 71 -6.31 19.91 14.02
C ALA A 71 -6.94 18.52 14.07
N GLY A 72 -8.27 18.47 13.97
CA GLY A 72 -9.01 17.20 13.89
C GLY A 72 -8.69 16.43 12.63
N VAL A 73 -8.58 17.12 11.50
CA VAL A 73 -8.20 16.50 10.24
C VAL A 73 -6.82 15.85 10.35
N GLU A 74 -5.87 16.57 10.93
CA GLU A 74 -4.51 16.05 11.13
C GLU A 74 -4.53 14.76 11.95
N ILE A 75 -5.27 14.75 13.05
CA ILE A 75 -5.41 13.56 13.89
C ILE A 75 -6.02 12.40 13.11
N ILE A 76 -7.11 12.67 12.38
CA ILE A 76 -7.81 11.63 11.61
C ILE A 76 -6.89 11.06 10.52
N LEU A 77 -6.18 11.91 9.80
CA LEU A 77 -5.27 11.44 8.74
C LEU A 77 -4.11 10.62 9.31
N ASN A 78 -3.58 11.04 10.46
CA ASN A 78 -2.51 10.29 11.12
C ASN A 78 -3.00 8.92 11.59
N MET A 79 -4.19 8.87 12.17
CA MET A 79 -4.81 7.60 12.57
C MET A 79 -5.07 6.70 11.36
N ARG A 80 -5.54 7.26 10.27
CA ARG A 80 -5.80 6.53 9.05
C ARG A 80 -4.52 5.91 8.48
N ARG A 81 -3.44 6.68 8.43
CA ARG A 81 -2.13 6.20 7.98
C ARG A 81 -1.63 5.07 8.87
N LYS A 82 -1.83 5.21 10.18
CA LYS A 82 -1.46 4.18 11.14
C LYS A 82 -2.27 2.91 10.92
N MET A 83 -3.56 3.04 10.70
CA MET A 83 -4.44 1.90 10.40
C MET A 83 -4.03 1.21 9.11
N GLU A 84 -3.73 1.96 8.07
CA GLU A 84 -3.27 1.42 6.79
C GLU A 84 -1.96 0.65 6.95
N ARG A 85 -1.04 1.20 7.75
CA ARG A 85 0.23 0.52 8.05
C ARG A 85 0.00 -0.78 8.81
N MET A 86 -0.86 -0.73 9.84
CA MET A 86 -1.23 -1.93 10.59
C MET A 86 -1.88 -2.97 9.69
N GLN A 87 -2.74 -2.52 8.79
CA GLN A 87 -3.39 -3.42 7.82
C GLN A 87 -2.37 -4.09 6.92
N ARG A 88 -1.36 -3.36 6.46
CA ARG A 88 -0.28 -3.94 5.65
C ARG A 88 0.51 -4.97 6.45
N GLU A 89 0.82 -4.65 7.70
CA GLU A 89 1.54 -5.58 8.57
C GLU A 89 0.76 -6.87 8.81
N VAL A 90 -0.55 -6.74 9.04
CA VAL A 90 -1.42 -7.91 9.18
C VAL A 90 -1.44 -8.72 7.90
N ASN A 91 -1.58 -8.07 6.75
CA ASN A 91 -1.60 -8.76 5.46
C ASN A 91 -0.28 -9.48 5.18
N GLU A 92 0.84 -8.84 5.47
CA GLU A 92 2.16 -9.46 5.34
C GLU A 92 2.31 -10.67 6.25
N PHE A 93 1.87 -10.53 7.50
CA PHE A 93 1.89 -11.63 8.45
C PHE A 93 1.01 -12.79 7.97
N MET A 94 -0.19 -12.49 7.47
CA MET A 94 -1.09 -13.52 6.93
C MET A 94 -0.48 -14.23 5.73
N GLN A 95 0.19 -13.50 4.85
CA GLN A 95 0.88 -14.11 3.72
C GLN A 95 2.03 -14.99 4.17
N TYR A 96 2.76 -14.54 5.17
CA TYR A 96 3.82 -15.34 5.77
C TYR A 96 3.28 -16.63 6.37
N VAL A 97 2.20 -16.54 7.16
CA VAL A 97 1.57 -17.71 7.77
C VAL A 97 1.06 -18.67 6.71
N LYS A 98 0.40 -18.16 5.67
CA LYS A 98 -0.08 -18.98 4.55
C LYS A 98 1.08 -19.70 3.86
N GLY A 99 2.18 -18.98 3.65
CA GLY A 99 3.38 -19.57 3.05
C GLY A 99 3.96 -20.68 3.90
N GLU A 100 4.06 -20.46 5.20
CA GLU A 100 4.58 -21.46 6.14
C GLU A 100 3.67 -22.68 6.21
N LEU A 101 2.36 -22.46 6.26
CA LEU A 101 1.40 -23.57 6.28
C LEU A 101 1.47 -24.35 4.97
N ALA A 102 1.54 -23.69 3.84
CA ALA A 102 1.65 -24.34 2.55
C ALA A 102 2.93 -25.20 2.46
N ARG A 103 4.05 -24.67 2.93
CA ARG A 103 5.30 -25.42 2.97
C ARG A 103 5.20 -26.58 3.94
N GLY A 104 4.67 -26.35 5.13
CA GLY A 104 4.47 -27.39 6.14
C GLY A 104 3.58 -28.50 5.64
N LEU A 105 2.48 -28.17 4.97
CA LEU A 105 1.59 -29.15 4.36
C LEU A 105 2.27 -29.91 3.23
N GLY A 106 3.03 -29.22 2.40
CA GLY A 106 3.81 -29.85 1.34
C GLY A 106 4.82 -30.84 1.89
N ASP A 107 5.57 -30.44 2.91
CA ASP A 107 6.51 -31.32 3.58
C ASP A 107 5.80 -32.51 4.21
N TRP A 108 4.68 -32.25 4.84
CA TRP A 108 3.89 -33.30 5.49
C TRP A 108 3.34 -34.29 4.48
N GLU A 109 2.83 -33.77 3.36
CA GLU A 109 2.35 -34.57 2.24
C GLU A 109 3.47 -35.46 1.69
N GLN A 110 4.63 -34.90 1.52
CA GLN A 110 5.80 -35.62 1.02
C GLN A 110 6.23 -36.72 1.99
N ARG A 111 6.22 -36.42 3.28
CA ARG A 111 6.51 -37.39 4.34
C ARG A 111 5.49 -38.52 4.35
N LEU A 112 4.20 -38.20 4.20
CA LEU A 112 3.15 -39.19 4.11
C LEU A 112 3.34 -40.09 2.89
N ASN A 113 3.63 -39.49 1.74
CA ASN A 113 3.87 -40.26 0.53
C ASN A 113 5.06 -41.23 0.69
N THR A 114 6.12 -40.76 1.33
CA THR A 114 7.28 -41.59 1.60
C THR A 114 6.95 -42.72 2.56
N ALA A 115 6.08 -42.47 3.53
CA ALA A 115 5.71 -43.47 4.54
C ALA A 115 4.65 -44.46 4.05
N LEU A 116 3.70 -43.99 3.24
CA LEU A 116 2.54 -44.77 2.84
C LEU A 116 2.66 -45.42 1.47
N VAL A 117 3.42 -44.80 0.57
CA VAL A 117 3.66 -45.39 -0.74
C VAL A 117 4.83 -46.34 -0.61
N PRO A 118 4.64 -47.61 -0.92
CA PRO A 118 5.75 -48.56 -0.85
C PRO A 118 6.88 -48.07 -1.74
N ALA A 119 8.07 -48.07 -1.21
CA ALA A 119 9.24 -47.92 -2.07
C ALA A 119 9.17 -48.94 -3.17
N GLY A 120 9.62 -48.56 -4.34
CA GLY A 120 9.70 -49.54 -5.44
C GLY A 120 10.38 -50.80 -4.98
N PRO A 121 10.33 -51.87 -5.79
CA PRO A 121 10.85 -53.14 -5.35
C PRO A 121 12.27 -52.97 -4.80
N ILE A 122 12.48 -53.47 -3.61
CA ILE A 122 13.77 -53.45 -3.00
C ILE A 122 14.68 -54.27 -3.89
N GLU A 123 15.73 -53.66 -4.34
CA GLU A 123 16.75 -54.35 -5.12
C GLU A 123 17.34 -55.43 -4.26
N ARG A 124 17.25 -56.68 -4.74
CA ARG A 124 17.82 -57.77 -4.00
C ARG A 124 19.34 -57.60 -3.92
N ALA A 125 19.83 -57.79 -2.73
CA ALA A 125 21.26 -57.91 -2.62
C ALA A 125 21.74 -59.06 -3.51
N PRO A 126 22.90 -58.93 -4.12
CA PRO A 126 23.44 -60.04 -4.91
C PRO A 126 23.45 -61.28 -4.07
N THR A 127 22.83 -62.30 -4.57
CA THR A 127 22.83 -63.59 -3.88
C THR A 127 24.26 -64.09 -3.79
N LYS A 128 24.68 -64.40 -2.57
CA LYS A 128 25.96 -65.06 -2.47
C LYS A 128 25.89 -66.38 -3.22
N GLN A 129 26.72 -66.49 -4.18
CA GLN A 129 26.92 -67.78 -4.82
C GLN A 129 27.72 -68.64 -3.89
N GLU A 130 27.08 -69.56 -3.36
CA GLU A 130 27.74 -70.55 -2.51
C GLU A 130 28.06 -71.78 -3.32
#